data_005e956cad945ceb2d9ec3ade2bfc624
#
_entry.id   005e956cad945ceb2d9ec3ade2bfc624
#
_cell.length_a   1.000
_cell.length_b   1.000
_cell.length_c   1.000
_cell.angle_alpha   90.00
_cell.angle_beta   90.00
_cell.angle_gamma   90.00
#
_symmetry.space_group_name_H-M   'P 1'
#
loop_
_entity.id
_entity.type
_entity.pdbx_description
1 polymer ?
#
loop_
_entity_poly.entity_id
_entity_poly.type
_entity_poly.pdbx_seq_one_letter_code
_entity_poly.pdbx_strand_id
1 'polypeptide(L)'
;IGLTAFGWIGYARTLRTLTLSLRDREYIRAAKFMGVPSFTIIVRHLVPNLGSVLVINTVLGVIGAVNSETSLSFLGLGIKAPDTSLGTLLNAGQSVVQTSPWVLIFPSVVLIVLTFSVQLIGDGLRDAIDPYSRSGGKAEGEGERTS
;
A
#
# COMPACT_ATOMS: atom_id res chain seq x y z
N ILE A 1 12.77 -0.45 14.77
CA ILE A 1 12.01 -1.26 15.77
C ILE A 1 10.81 -0.49 16.30
N GLY A 2 10.94 0.80 16.71
CA GLY A 2 9.81 1.58 17.24
C GLY A 2 8.65 1.76 16.27
N LEU A 3 8.92 2.12 15.00
CA LEU A 3 7.90 2.29 13.96
C LEU A 3 7.14 0.98 13.67
N THR A 4 7.82 -0.14 13.71
CA THR A 4 7.22 -1.46 13.46
C THR A 4 6.33 -1.89 14.64
N ALA A 5 6.73 -1.56 15.89
CA ALA A 5 5.99 -1.92 17.09
C ALA A 5 4.61 -1.22 17.18
N PHE A 6 4.48 -0.01 16.64
CA PHE A 6 3.22 0.74 16.67
C PHE A 6 2.44 0.67 15.33
N GLY A 7 3.12 0.43 14.21
CA GLY A 7 2.52 0.39 12.88
C GLY A 7 1.46 -0.71 12.72
N TRP A 8 1.67 -1.88 13.35
CA TRP A 8 0.74 -3.00 13.26
C TRP A 8 -0.63 -2.73 13.89
N ILE A 9 -0.70 -1.81 14.87
CA ILE A 9 -1.97 -1.46 15.56
C ILE A 9 -2.95 -0.81 14.58
N GLY A 10 -2.46 0.13 13.75
CA GLY A 10 -3.24 0.76 12.70
C GLY A 10 -3.75 -0.26 11.68
N TYR A 11 -2.87 -1.19 11.29
CA TYR A 11 -3.18 -2.26 10.34
C TYR A 11 -4.25 -3.22 10.89
N ALA A 12 -4.11 -3.63 12.15
CA ALA A 12 -5.09 -4.49 12.83
C ALA A 12 -6.47 -3.81 12.93
N ARG A 13 -6.50 -2.50 13.19
CA ARG A 13 -7.75 -1.73 13.23
C ARG A 13 -8.43 -1.68 11.86
N THR A 14 -7.68 -1.42 10.81
CA THR A 14 -8.19 -1.41 9.43
C THR A 14 -8.74 -2.79 9.03
N LEU A 15 -8.02 -3.86 9.33
CA LEU A 15 -8.48 -5.23 9.10
C LEU A 15 -9.78 -5.55 9.85
N ARG A 16 -9.87 -5.13 11.11
CA ARG A 16 -11.08 -5.33 11.91
C ARG A 16 -12.28 -4.63 11.26
N THR A 17 -12.13 -3.39 10.83
CA THR A 17 -13.20 -2.62 10.18
C THR A 17 -13.64 -3.27 8.87
N LEU A 18 -12.69 -3.71 8.04
CA LEU A 18 -12.97 -4.41 6.79
C LEU A 18 -13.68 -5.75 7.04
N THR A 19 -13.23 -6.52 8.03
CA THR A 19 -13.86 -7.79 8.41
C THR A 19 -15.31 -7.60 8.87
N LEU A 20 -15.58 -6.57 9.67
CA LEU A 20 -16.93 -6.24 10.11
C LEU A 20 -17.81 -5.83 8.92
N SER A 21 -17.31 -5.01 8.01
CA SER A 21 -18.04 -4.62 6.81
C SER A 21 -18.37 -5.82 5.88
N LEU A 22 -17.46 -6.78 5.76
CA LEU A 22 -17.69 -8.00 4.97
C LEU A 22 -18.67 -8.96 5.66
N ARG A 23 -18.64 -9.05 6.99
CA ARG A 23 -19.54 -9.91 7.76
C ARG A 23 -21.01 -9.59 7.52
N ASP A 24 -21.34 -8.31 7.28
CA ASP A 24 -22.71 -7.85 7.10
C ASP A 24 -23.22 -7.96 5.67
N ARG A 25 -22.38 -8.47 4.75
CA ARG A 25 -22.77 -8.70 3.35
C ARG A 25 -23.82 -9.82 3.25
N GLU A 26 -24.78 -9.66 2.32
CA GLU A 26 -25.91 -10.54 2.13
C GLU A 26 -25.53 -12.00 1.87
N TYR A 27 -24.48 -12.26 1.08
CA TYR A 27 -24.03 -13.61 0.80
C TYR A 27 -23.48 -14.35 2.03
N ILE A 28 -22.86 -13.61 2.98
CA ILE A 28 -22.39 -14.19 4.25
C ILE A 28 -23.57 -14.50 5.17
N ARG A 29 -24.56 -13.62 5.20
CA ARG A 29 -25.80 -13.85 5.94
C ARG A 29 -26.55 -15.04 5.38
N ALA A 30 -26.69 -15.16 4.06
CA ALA A 30 -27.29 -16.30 3.40
C ALA A 30 -26.57 -17.63 3.72
N ALA A 31 -25.23 -17.67 3.65
CA ALA A 31 -24.44 -18.83 4.00
C ALA A 31 -24.64 -19.25 5.47
N LYS A 32 -24.78 -18.27 6.38
CA LYS A 32 -25.08 -18.53 7.79
C LYS A 32 -26.47 -19.12 8.00
N PHE A 33 -27.48 -18.61 7.28
CA PHE A 33 -28.84 -19.17 7.32
C PHE A 33 -28.93 -20.59 6.78
N MET A 34 -28.07 -20.95 5.81
CA MET A 34 -27.94 -22.30 5.28
C MET A 34 -27.15 -23.26 6.20
N GLY A 35 -26.76 -22.82 7.40
CA GLY A 35 -26.06 -23.67 8.36
C GLY A 35 -24.60 -23.95 8.05
N VAL A 36 -23.98 -23.18 7.13
CA VAL A 36 -22.55 -23.34 6.79
C VAL A 36 -21.71 -22.99 8.02
N PRO A 37 -20.75 -23.84 8.44
CA PRO A 37 -19.92 -23.58 9.60
C PRO A 37 -19.08 -22.30 9.41
N SER A 38 -18.96 -21.51 10.46
CA SER A 38 -18.27 -20.21 10.43
C SER A 38 -16.85 -20.29 9.91
N PHE A 39 -16.14 -21.39 10.19
CA PHE A 39 -14.79 -21.63 9.69
C PHE A 39 -14.74 -21.70 8.15
N THR A 40 -15.69 -22.37 7.53
CA THR A 40 -15.80 -22.47 6.07
C THR A 40 -16.12 -21.11 5.45
N ILE A 41 -16.97 -20.32 6.08
CA ILE A 41 -17.28 -18.96 5.64
C ILE A 41 -16.01 -18.10 5.67
N ILE A 42 -15.22 -18.17 6.75
CA ILE A 42 -13.97 -17.43 6.88
C ILE A 42 -12.99 -17.83 5.78
N VAL A 43 -12.68 -19.11 5.66
CA VAL A 43 -11.62 -19.58 4.74
C VAL A 43 -12.02 -19.40 3.27
N ARG A 44 -13.29 -19.67 2.94
CA ARG A 44 -13.74 -19.71 1.54
C ARG A 44 -14.23 -18.36 1.00
N HIS A 45 -14.68 -17.46 1.87
CA HIS A 45 -15.26 -16.18 1.46
C HIS A 45 -14.53 -14.98 2.05
N LEU A 46 -14.17 -15.00 3.34
CA LEU A 46 -13.51 -13.85 3.97
C LEU A 46 -12.04 -13.74 3.59
N VAL A 47 -11.28 -14.82 3.72
CA VAL A 47 -9.83 -14.81 3.49
C VAL A 47 -9.45 -14.40 2.07
N PRO A 48 -10.08 -14.93 0.98
CA PRO A 48 -9.73 -14.49 -0.37
C PRO A 48 -10.04 -13.00 -0.61
N ASN A 49 -11.16 -12.52 -0.06
CA ASN A 49 -11.60 -11.14 -0.25
C ASN A 49 -10.76 -10.14 0.57
N LEU A 50 -10.40 -10.51 1.81
CA LEU A 50 -9.47 -9.75 2.65
C LEU A 50 -8.04 -9.83 2.12
N GLY A 51 -7.62 -10.96 1.55
CA GLY A 51 -6.29 -11.17 1.02
C GLY A 51 -5.94 -10.13 -0.05
N SER A 52 -6.85 -9.84 -0.95
CA SER A 52 -6.69 -8.82 -1.99
C SER A 52 -6.41 -7.44 -1.39
N VAL A 53 -7.23 -7.02 -0.44
CA VAL A 53 -7.08 -5.74 0.25
C VAL A 53 -5.78 -5.70 1.07
N LEU A 54 -5.40 -6.83 1.68
CA LEU A 54 -4.15 -6.96 2.43
C LEU A 54 -2.92 -6.76 1.55
N VAL A 55 -2.89 -7.40 0.38
CA VAL A 55 -1.77 -7.27 -0.57
C VAL A 55 -1.61 -5.81 -0.99
N ILE A 56 -2.70 -5.15 -1.40
CA ILE A 56 -2.66 -3.73 -1.79
C ILE A 56 -2.15 -2.85 -0.65
N ASN A 57 -2.72 -3.00 0.56
CA ASN A 57 -2.30 -2.20 1.72
C ASN A 57 -0.85 -2.48 2.12
N THR A 58 -0.35 -3.71 1.94
CA THR A 58 1.06 -4.04 2.20
C THR A 58 1.97 -3.33 1.22
N VAL A 59 1.67 -3.34 -0.07
CA VAL A 59 2.46 -2.63 -1.10
C VAL A 59 2.48 -1.13 -0.82
N LEU A 60 1.32 -0.52 -0.55
CA LEU A 60 1.25 0.90 -0.19
C LEU A 60 1.95 1.20 1.14
N GLY A 61 1.91 0.27 2.09
CA GLY A 61 2.62 0.35 3.37
C GLY A 61 4.13 0.38 3.21
N VAL A 62 4.69 -0.30 2.21
CA VAL A 62 6.13 -0.25 1.89
C VAL A 62 6.54 1.18 1.51
N ILE A 63 5.76 1.87 0.69
CA ILE A 63 6.03 3.27 0.32
C ILE A 63 6.03 4.16 1.58
N GLY A 64 5.03 3.99 2.44
CA GLY A 64 4.94 4.71 3.71
C GLY A 64 6.14 4.46 4.61
N ALA A 65 6.60 3.22 4.71
CA ALA A 65 7.77 2.85 5.51
C ALA A 65 9.07 3.47 4.97
N VAL A 66 9.29 3.40 3.65
CA VAL A 66 10.46 4.01 2.99
C VAL A 66 10.48 5.52 3.18
N ASN A 67 9.36 6.19 2.96
CA ASN A 67 9.26 7.65 3.14
C ASN A 67 9.46 8.07 4.61
N SER A 68 8.91 7.31 5.55
CA SER A 68 9.09 7.59 6.98
C SER A 68 10.53 7.39 7.43
N GLU A 69 11.19 6.30 6.99
CA GLU A 69 12.61 6.06 7.26
C GLU A 69 13.47 7.18 6.66
N THR A 70 13.26 7.50 5.39
CA THR A 70 14.02 8.55 4.70
C THR A 70 13.86 9.91 5.40
N SER A 71 12.65 10.27 5.80
CA SER A 71 12.39 11.53 6.51
C SER A 71 13.08 11.57 7.88
N LEU A 72 13.01 10.48 8.65
CA LEU A 72 13.66 10.40 9.96
C LEU A 72 15.19 10.43 9.83
N SER A 73 15.74 9.71 8.86
CA SER A 73 17.17 9.69 8.59
C SER A 73 17.68 11.04 8.08
N PHE A 74 16.88 11.72 7.25
CA PHE A 74 17.17 13.08 6.79
C PHE A 74 17.23 14.08 7.96
N LEU A 75 16.36 13.93 8.96
CA LEU A 75 16.38 14.74 10.17
C LEU A 75 17.46 14.33 11.19
N GLY A 76 18.27 13.31 10.89
CA GLY A 76 19.30 12.79 11.77
C GLY A 76 18.80 11.89 12.90
N LEU A 77 17.51 11.53 12.89
CA LEU A 77 16.85 10.66 13.88
C LEU A 77 16.74 9.20 13.46
N GLY A 78 17.18 8.88 12.23
CA GLY A 78 17.09 7.54 11.64
C GLY A 78 18.33 6.68 11.85
N ILE A 79 18.79 6.06 10.78
CA ILE A 79 19.94 5.16 10.74
C ILE A 79 21.22 5.94 11.03
N LYS A 80 22.07 5.39 11.90
CA LYS A 80 23.34 5.99 12.29
C LYS A 80 24.52 5.18 11.74
N ALA A 81 25.65 5.87 11.56
CA ALA A 81 26.90 5.21 11.17
C ALA A 81 27.20 4.00 12.07
N PRO A 82 27.75 2.90 11.50
CA PRO A 82 28.29 2.78 10.15
C PRO A 82 27.27 2.47 9.05
N ASP A 83 25.99 2.28 9.38
CA ASP A 83 24.95 1.96 8.42
C ASP A 83 24.56 3.21 7.60
N THR A 84 24.16 2.98 6.33
CA THR A 84 23.82 4.05 5.39
C THR A 84 22.44 3.79 4.80
N SER A 85 21.64 4.85 4.65
CA SER A 85 20.35 4.83 3.96
C SER A 85 20.22 5.98 2.96
N LEU A 86 19.18 5.96 2.13
CA LEU A 86 18.91 7.08 1.21
C LEU A 86 18.72 8.39 1.98
N GLY A 87 18.06 8.35 3.14
CA GLY A 87 17.86 9.53 3.99
C GLY A 87 19.15 10.09 4.56
N THR A 88 20.09 9.23 4.98
CA THR A 88 21.42 9.69 5.46
C THR A 88 22.27 10.26 4.34
N LEU A 89 22.18 9.71 3.12
CA LEU A 89 22.85 10.27 1.94
C LEU A 89 22.28 11.63 1.55
N LEU A 90 20.98 11.81 1.63
CA LEU A 90 20.32 13.09 1.39
C LEU A 90 20.76 14.15 2.42
N ASN A 91 20.84 13.78 3.69
CA ASN A 91 21.32 14.65 4.76
C ASN A 91 22.78 15.06 4.53
N ALA A 92 23.66 14.11 4.21
CA ALA A 92 25.06 14.38 3.88
C ALA A 92 25.19 15.27 2.63
N GLY A 93 24.38 15.00 1.60
CA GLY A 93 24.37 15.77 0.36
C GLY A 93 23.98 17.24 0.56
N GLN A 94 23.11 17.52 1.52
CA GLN A 94 22.69 18.89 1.84
C GLN A 94 23.85 19.77 2.32
N SER A 95 24.77 19.22 3.08
CA SER A 95 25.93 19.94 3.61
C SER A 95 26.96 20.30 2.53
N VAL A 96 27.00 19.56 1.43
CA VAL A 96 27.98 19.71 0.35
C VAL A 96 27.37 20.12 -0.99
N VAL A 97 26.09 20.52 -1.01
CA VAL A 97 25.35 20.81 -2.23
C VAL A 97 26.00 21.92 -3.09
N GLN A 98 26.66 22.89 -2.46
CA GLN A 98 27.30 23.99 -3.16
C GLN A 98 28.62 23.60 -3.85
N THR A 99 29.29 22.58 -3.32
CA THR A 99 30.58 22.10 -3.87
C THR A 99 30.41 20.85 -4.72
N SER A 100 29.46 19.99 -4.37
CA SER A 100 29.24 18.68 -5.01
C SER A 100 27.74 18.35 -5.08
N PRO A 101 26.98 19.01 -5.97
CA PRO A 101 25.51 18.83 -6.05
C PRO A 101 25.08 17.39 -6.38
N TRP A 102 25.96 16.62 -7.02
CA TRP A 102 25.71 15.24 -7.40
C TRP A 102 25.43 14.32 -6.21
N VAL A 103 26.03 14.61 -5.04
CA VAL A 103 25.84 13.82 -3.81
C VAL A 103 24.39 13.89 -3.31
N LEU A 104 23.69 14.98 -3.62
CA LEU A 104 22.26 15.13 -3.31
C LEU A 104 21.36 14.61 -4.44
N ILE A 105 21.73 14.86 -5.70
CA ILE A 105 20.90 14.55 -6.87
C ILE A 105 20.73 13.03 -7.02
N PHE A 106 21.78 12.22 -6.93
CA PHE A 106 21.69 10.78 -7.15
C PHE A 106 20.74 10.08 -6.15
N PRO A 107 20.87 10.27 -4.83
CA PRO A 107 19.94 9.63 -3.89
C PRO A 107 18.51 10.14 -4.07
N SER A 108 18.31 11.43 -4.43
CA SER A 108 16.99 11.99 -4.71
C SER A 108 16.31 11.30 -5.90
N VAL A 109 17.03 11.13 -7.00
CA VAL A 109 16.51 10.44 -8.19
C VAL A 109 16.18 8.99 -7.87
N VAL A 110 17.05 8.28 -7.16
CA VAL A 110 16.80 6.90 -6.74
C VAL A 110 15.53 6.80 -5.89
N LEU A 111 15.36 7.72 -4.93
CA LEU A 111 14.17 7.75 -4.08
C LEU A 111 12.89 8.00 -4.88
N ILE A 112 12.91 8.93 -5.82
CA ILE A 112 11.78 9.25 -6.70
C ILE A 112 11.41 8.03 -7.56
N VAL A 113 12.39 7.42 -8.23
CA VAL A 113 12.16 6.25 -9.08
C VAL A 113 11.61 5.08 -8.26
N LEU A 114 12.18 4.82 -7.09
CA LEU A 114 11.74 3.76 -6.19
C LEU A 114 10.29 3.99 -5.74
N THR A 115 9.99 5.18 -5.24
CA THR A 115 8.65 5.53 -4.76
C THR A 115 7.62 5.42 -5.89
N PHE A 116 7.94 5.95 -7.07
CA PHE A 116 7.06 5.92 -8.24
C PHE A 116 6.83 4.49 -8.74
N SER A 117 7.87 3.67 -8.80
CA SER A 117 7.78 2.28 -9.22
C SER A 117 6.89 1.45 -8.29
N VAL A 118 7.07 1.58 -6.98
CA VAL A 118 6.25 0.85 -6.00
C VAL A 118 4.81 1.34 -6.03
N GLN A 119 4.59 2.65 -6.25
CA GLN A 119 3.24 3.22 -6.39
C GLN A 119 2.52 2.67 -7.62
N LEU A 120 3.18 2.63 -8.79
CA LEU A 120 2.63 2.04 -10.01
C LEU A 120 2.27 0.56 -9.84
N ILE A 121 3.11 -0.20 -9.13
CA ILE A 121 2.83 -1.60 -8.80
C ILE A 121 1.59 -1.68 -7.90
N GLY A 122 1.49 -0.83 -6.88
CA GLY A 122 0.35 -0.78 -5.97
C GLY A 122 -0.96 -0.45 -6.69
N ASP A 123 -0.94 0.54 -7.56
CA ASP A 123 -2.10 0.95 -8.36
C ASP A 123 -2.48 -0.15 -9.37
N GLY A 124 -1.52 -0.74 -10.06
CA GLY A 124 -1.76 -1.86 -10.98
C GLY A 124 -2.35 -3.10 -10.28
N LEU A 125 -1.90 -3.41 -9.06
CA LEU A 125 -2.51 -4.48 -8.26
C LEU A 125 -3.93 -4.14 -7.85
N ARG A 126 -4.18 -2.90 -7.46
CA ARG A 126 -5.51 -2.42 -7.10
C ARG A 126 -6.48 -2.57 -8.26
N ASP A 127 -6.09 -2.13 -9.45
CA ASP A 127 -6.91 -2.23 -10.66
C ASP A 127 -7.14 -3.68 -11.09
N ALA A 128 -6.15 -4.56 -10.92
CA ALA A 128 -6.27 -5.97 -11.24
C ALA A 128 -7.21 -6.73 -10.30
N ILE A 129 -7.34 -6.28 -9.06
CA ILE A 129 -8.14 -6.93 -8.01
C ILE A 129 -9.55 -6.33 -7.92
N ASP A 130 -9.76 -5.10 -8.42
CA ASP A 130 -11.08 -4.46 -8.40
C ASP A 130 -11.98 -5.01 -9.53
N PRO A 131 -13.03 -5.79 -9.21
CA PRO A 131 -13.92 -6.35 -10.23
C PRO A 131 -14.81 -5.31 -10.90
N TYR A 132 -14.90 -4.09 -10.35
CA TYR A 132 -15.77 -3.03 -10.85
C TYR A 132 -15.10 -2.13 -11.92
N SER A 133 -13.78 -2.14 -12.04
CA SER A 133 -13.07 -1.33 -13.04
C SER A 133 -13.34 -1.75 -14.50
N ARG A 134 -13.83 -2.99 -14.72
CA ARG A 134 -14.12 -3.54 -16.05
C ARG A 134 -15.52 -3.22 -16.60
N SER A 135 -16.42 -2.69 -15.79
CA SER A 135 -17.82 -2.42 -16.22
C SER A 135 -18.04 -1.00 -16.74
N GLY A 136 -17.14 -0.05 -16.49
CA GLY A 136 -17.27 1.34 -16.96
C GLY A 136 -16.95 1.57 -18.43
N GLY A 137 -16.16 0.71 -19.06
CA GLY A 137 -15.70 0.89 -20.45
C GLY A 137 -16.64 0.41 -21.54
N LYS A 138 -17.75 -0.27 -21.19
CA LYS A 138 -18.70 -0.79 -22.19
C LYS A 138 -19.95 0.05 -22.42
N ALA A 139 -20.23 0.99 -21.54
CA ALA A 139 -21.46 1.79 -21.64
C ALA A 139 -21.33 3.02 -22.56
N GLU A 140 -20.12 3.51 -22.83
CA GLU A 140 -19.93 4.68 -23.70
C GLU A 140 -19.86 4.36 -25.19
N GLY A 141 -19.67 3.09 -25.56
CA GLY A 141 -19.57 2.68 -27.00
C GLY A 141 -20.91 2.38 -27.70
N GLU A 142 -21.99 2.23 -26.96
CA GLU A 142 -23.29 1.81 -27.53
C GLU A 142 -24.26 2.97 -27.75
N GLY A 143 -24.01 4.13 -27.13
CA GLY A 143 -24.85 5.32 -27.31
C GLY A 143 -24.60 6.10 -28.60
N GLU A 144 -23.49 5.88 -29.29
CA GLU A 144 -23.10 6.68 -30.48
C GLU A 144 -23.43 6.01 -31.83
N ARG A 145 -24.04 4.84 -31.82
CA ARG A 145 -24.43 4.11 -33.05
C ARG A 145 -25.92 4.15 -33.40
N THR A 146 -26.71 4.92 -32.66
CA THR A 146 -28.20 5.04 -32.92
C THR A 146 -28.66 6.48 -33.05
N SER A 147 -27.86 7.36 -33.64
CA SER A 147 -28.33 8.69 -34.11
C SER A 147 -28.02 8.90 -35.57
#